data_7a1f173396be5828474e782bf973e87b
#
_entry.id   7a1f173396be5828474e782bf973e87b
#
_cell.length_a   1.000
_cell.length_b   1.000
_cell.length_c   1.000
_cell.angle_alpha   90.00
_cell.angle_beta   90.00
_cell.angle_gamma   90.00
#
_symmetry.space_group_name_H-M   'P 1'
#
loop_
_entity.id
_entity.type
_entity.pdbx_description
1 polymer ?
#
loop_
_entity_poly.entity_id
_entity_poly.type
_entity_poly.pdbx_seq_one_letter_code
_entity_poly.pdbx_strand_id
1 'polypeptide(L)'
;MRTRFRRSMVRRAAFTGISMVLLQVGAGAEGMYGPFSEYAMSQESEIALAKSAAPGSISTHATIEVLTPRGYEVAVKGDRDFICMVLRGWSAAPDPVDTRSAKIRGPICFDSVGARTVVPAEELKAKLGLAGKSPEEIGHQVALQYGLGKLPKIEGAAFAYMWSASQRIGPDAGAWHPHMMVYVPYYENRFLGNNPVGNHTAPFAVGEGTPYCIVMIAVDDRLAIRAGER
;
A
#
# COMPACT_ATOMS: atom_id res chain seq x y z
N MET A 1 -73.40 44.86 43.96
CA MET A 1 -71.93 44.70 44.05
C MET A 1 -71.43 44.34 42.65
N ARG A 2 -70.86 45.28 41.86
CA ARG A 2 -70.46 45.09 40.46
C ARG A 2 -68.95 45.26 40.40
N THR A 3 -68.23 44.21 40.18
CA THR A 3 -66.76 44.18 39.98
C THR A 3 -66.42 44.30 38.44
N ARG A 4 -65.70 45.35 38.15
CA ARG A 4 -65.24 45.64 36.73
C ARG A 4 -63.94 44.86 36.45
N PHE A 5 -63.98 44.02 35.44
CA PHE A 5 -62.78 43.40 34.87
C PHE A 5 -62.08 44.40 33.93
N ARG A 6 -60.80 44.71 34.27
CA ARG A 6 -59.85 45.42 33.38
C ARG A 6 -59.21 44.44 32.41
N ARG A 7 -59.42 44.68 31.13
CA ARG A 7 -58.68 43.96 30.07
C ARG A 7 -57.30 44.61 29.89
N SER A 8 -56.22 43.84 30.13
CA SER A 8 -54.86 44.19 29.80
C SER A 8 -54.55 43.80 28.36
N MET A 9 -54.14 44.81 27.55
CA MET A 9 -53.65 44.60 26.20
C MET A 9 -52.19 44.14 26.25
N VAL A 10 -51.89 42.88 25.90
CA VAL A 10 -50.55 42.38 25.68
C VAL A 10 -50.11 42.66 24.25
N ARG A 11 -49.18 43.60 24.08
CA ARG A 11 -48.53 43.86 22.80
C ARG A 11 -47.58 42.67 22.47
N ARG A 12 -47.86 41.94 21.40
CA ARG A 12 -46.95 40.94 20.85
C ARG A 12 -45.85 41.65 20.06
N ALA A 13 -44.64 41.60 20.54
CA ALA A 13 -43.43 41.95 19.80
C ALA A 13 -43.08 40.77 18.86
N ALA A 14 -43.06 40.97 17.56
CA ALA A 14 -42.62 40.02 16.59
C ALA A 14 -41.07 40.06 16.56
N PHE A 15 -40.42 39.03 17.06
CA PHE A 15 -39.02 38.82 16.88
C PHE A 15 -38.80 38.09 15.53
N THR A 16 -38.31 38.82 14.54
CA THR A 16 -37.79 38.23 13.28
C THR A 16 -36.41 37.64 13.54
N GLY A 17 -36.38 36.37 13.81
CA GLY A 17 -35.13 35.59 13.94
C GLY A 17 -34.49 35.40 12.56
N ILE A 18 -33.40 36.08 12.28
CA ILE A 18 -32.52 35.77 11.14
C ILE A 18 -31.81 34.46 11.47
N SER A 19 -32.23 33.35 10.88
CA SER A 19 -31.51 32.09 10.91
C SER A 19 -30.26 32.21 10.06
N MET A 20 -29.12 32.42 10.70
CA MET A 20 -27.81 32.34 10.11
C MET A 20 -27.48 30.85 9.88
N VAL A 21 -27.67 30.35 8.66
CA VAL A 21 -27.22 29.02 8.25
C VAL A 21 -25.70 29.05 8.20
N LEU A 22 -25.06 28.59 9.26
CA LEU A 22 -23.63 28.27 9.25
C LEU A 22 -23.45 27.07 8.32
N LEU A 23 -22.97 27.35 7.09
CA LEU A 23 -22.33 26.33 6.25
C LEU A 23 -21.12 25.78 7.04
N GLN A 24 -21.30 24.66 7.71
CA GLN A 24 -20.19 23.85 8.15
C GLN A 24 -19.50 23.31 6.90
N VAL A 25 -18.43 24.00 6.48
CA VAL A 25 -17.43 23.40 5.61
C VAL A 25 -16.89 22.23 6.43
N GLY A 26 -17.31 21.02 6.08
CA GLY A 26 -16.78 19.80 6.67
C GLY A 26 -15.28 19.83 6.45
N ALA A 27 -14.50 19.97 7.52
CA ALA A 27 -13.09 19.61 7.52
C ALA A 27 -13.06 18.14 7.08
N GLY A 28 -12.77 17.88 5.81
CA GLY A 28 -12.47 16.54 5.34
C GLY A 28 -11.37 16.02 6.27
N ALA A 29 -11.58 14.87 6.89
CA ALA A 29 -10.53 14.20 7.62
C ALA A 29 -9.33 14.14 6.69
N GLU A 30 -8.21 14.81 7.07
CA GLU A 30 -6.96 14.69 6.32
C GLU A 30 -6.65 13.20 6.26
N GLY A 31 -6.65 12.64 5.04
CA GLY A 31 -6.34 11.24 4.82
C GLY A 31 -4.97 10.93 5.42
N MET A 32 -4.79 9.72 5.94
CA MET A 32 -3.50 9.28 6.52
C MET A 32 -2.36 9.32 5.50
N TYR A 33 -2.68 9.23 4.22
CA TYR A 33 -1.74 9.38 3.10
C TYR A 33 -1.99 10.71 2.40
N GLY A 34 -0.94 11.34 1.89
CA GLY A 34 -1.02 12.57 1.11
C GLY A 34 -1.77 12.41 -0.22
N PRO A 35 -1.94 13.49 -0.97
CA PRO A 35 -2.60 13.46 -2.26
C PRO A 35 -1.80 12.62 -3.27
N PHE A 36 -2.47 12.05 -4.27
CA PHE A 36 -1.87 11.22 -5.32
C PHE A 36 -0.60 11.85 -5.93
N SER A 37 -0.57 13.18 -6.10
CA SER A 37 0.58 13.90 -6.67
C SER A 37 1.90 13.67 -5.95
N GLU A 38 1.90 13.35 -4.66
CA GLU A 38 3.11 13.05 -3.88
C GLU A 38 3.67 11.65 -4.20
N TYR A 39 2.79 10.74 -4.63
CA TYR A 39 3.14 9.36 -4.97
C TYR A 39 3.38 9.15 -6.46
N ALA A 40 2.92 10.08 -7.29
CA ALA A 40 3.02 10.00 -8.73
C ALA A 40 4.48 10.02 -9.22
N MET A 41 4.73 9.29 -10.29
CA MET A 41 5.94 9.34 -11.08
C MET A 41 5.55 9.56 -12.55
N SER A 42 6.49 10.00 -13.40
CA SER A 42 6.25 9.89 -14.83
C SER A 42 6.12 8.40 -15.20
N GLN A 43 5.22 8.08 -16.11
CA GLN A 43 4.99 6.69 -16.53
C GLN A 43 6.29 6.01 -16.98
N GLU A 44 7.12 6.72 -17.73
CA GLU A 44 8.41 6.21 -18.19
C GLU A 44 9.35 5.87 -17.02
N SER A 45 9.49 6.78 -16.05
CA SER A 45 10.32 6.57 -14.86
C SER A 45 9.79 5.40 -14.01
N GLU A 46 8.47 5.28 -13.87
CA GLU A 46 7.86 4.20 -13.08
C GLU A 46 8.05 2.84 -13.78
N ILE A 47 7.89 2.76 -15.10
CA ILE A 47 8.19 1.56 -15.89
C ILE A 47 9.66 1.15 -15.74
N ALA A 48 10.59 2.09 -15.88
CA ALA A 48 12.01 1.82 -15.73
C ALA A 48 12.36 1.31 -14.33
N LEU A 49 11.77 1.93 -13.29
CA LEU A 49 11.97 1.52 -11.91
C LEU A 49 11.35 0.13 -11.63
N ALA A 50 10.13 -0.14 -12.10
CA ALA A 50 9.49 -1.45 -11.94
C ALA A 50 10.34 -2.56 -12.58
N LYS A 51 10.85 -2.34 -13.79
CA LYS A 51 11.70 -3.30 -14.50
C LYS A 51 13.02 -3.58 -13.79
N SER A 52 13.56 -2.63 -13.02
CA SER A 52 14.79 -2.84 -12.24
C SER A 52 14.63 -3.79 -11.06
N ALA A 53 13.40 -4.20 -10.75
CA ALA A 53 13.12 -5.13 -9.64
C ALA A 53 13.63 -6.56 -9.88
N ALA A 54 13.83 -6.97 -11.15
CA ALA A 54 14.23 -8.33 -11.49
C ALA A 54 15.23 -8.35 -12.67
N PRO A 55 15.99 -9.44 -12.85
CA PRO A 55 16.86 -9.61 -14.01
C PRO A 55 16.14 -9.39 -15.33
N GLY A 56 16.86 -8.89 -16.35
CA GLY A 56 16.29 -8.61 -17.68
C GLY A 56 15.60 -9.82 -18.33
N SER A 57 16.08 -11.04 -18.07
CA SER A 57 15.42 -12.28 -18.50
C SER A 57 14.00 -12.48 -17.97
N ILE A 58 13.63 -11.75 -16.91
CA ILE A 58 12.28 -11.72 -16.29
C ILE A 58 11.58 -10.42 -16.67
N SER A 59 12.17 -9.29 -16.31
CA SER A 59 11.50 -7.99 -16.37
C SER A 59 11.20 -7.49 -17.79
N THR A 60 11.92 -7.97 -18.81
CA THR A 60 11.61 -7.63 -20.22
C THR A 60 10.34 -8.31 -20.74
N HIS A 61 9.96 -9.41 -20.13
CA HIS A 61 8.79 -10.24 -20.49
C HIS A 61 7.61 -10.05 -19.53
N ALA A 62 7.80 -9.29 -18.46
CA ALA A 62 6.76 -9.06 -17.45
C ALA A 62 5.73 -8.00 -17.90
N THR A 63 4.50 -8.17 -17.47
CA THR A 63 3.52 -7.08 -17.48
C THR A 63 3.96 -6.02 -16.47
N ILE A 64 3.94 -4.75 -16.86
CA ILE A 64 4.29 -3.64 -15.99
C ILE A 64 3.02 -2.88 -15.63
N GLU A 65 2.76 -2.76 -14.34
CA GLU A 65 1.71 -1.91 -13.81
C GLU A 65 2.30 -0.62 -13.22
N VAL A 66 1.63 0.49 -13.46
CA VAL A 66 1.99 1.81 -12.92
C VAL A 66 0.86 2.37 -12.08
N LEU A 67 1.22 3.19 -11.10
CA LEU A 67 0.23 3.81 -10.22
C LEU A 67 -0.48 4.97 -10.93
N THR A 68 -1.81 4.92 -10.94
CA THR A 68 -2.70 5.98 -11.41
C THR A 68 -3.57 6.49 -10.26
N PRO A 69 -4.34 7.58 -10.42
CA PRO A 69 -5.31 8.00 -9.40
C PRO A 69 -6.38 6.95 -9.06
N ARG A 70 -6.53 5.90 -9.87
CA ARG A 70 -7.49 4.80 -9.66
C ARG A 70 -6.88 3.54 -9.07
N GLY A 71 -5.58 3.52 -8.83
CA GLY A 71 -4.79 2.36 -8.42
C GLY A 71 -3.81 1.93 -9.50
N TYR A 72 -3.31 0.70 -9.43
CA TYR A 72 -2.40 0.17 -10.45
C TYR A 72 -3.14 -0.15 -11.74
N GLU A 73 -2.51 0.19 -12.86
CA GLU A 73 -3.02 -0.07 -14.21
C GLU A 73 -1.89 -0.56 -15.12
N VAL A 74 -2.23 -1.46 -16.03
CA VAL A 74 -1.25 -2.00 -16.99
C VAL A 74 -0.78 -0.91 -17.95
N ALA A 75 0.51 -0.61 -17.90
CA ALA A 75 1.18 0.31 -18.82
C ALA A 75 1.91 -0.45 -19.96
N VAL A 76 2.44 -1.64 -19.68
CA VAL A 76 3.10 -2.50 -20.66
C VAL A 76 2.58 -3.92 -20.45
N LYS A 77 2.06 -4.54 -21.51
CA LYS A 77 1.65 -5.94 -21.47
C LYS A 77 2.86 -6.82 -21.77
N GLY A 78 3.18 -7.75 -20.89
CA GLY A 78 4.19 -8.77 -21.07
C GLY A 78 3.68 -9.99 -21.84
N ASP A 79 4.61 -10.87 -22.20
CA ASP A 79 4.34 -12.16 -22.86
C ASP A 79 4.53 -13.37 -21.90
N ARG A 80 4.85 -13.10 -20.64
CA ARG A 80 4.93 -14.08 -19.54
C ARG A 80 4.08 -13.63 -18.37
N ASP A 81 3.74 -14.60 -17.50
CA ASP A 81 2.86 -14.38 -16.35
C ASP A 81 3.53 -13.70 -15.15
N PHE A 82 4.56 -12.87 -15.40
CA PHE A 82 5.18 -12.03 -14.38
C PHE A 82 4.51 -10.66 -14.36
N ILE A 83 4.36 -10.07 -13.17
CA ILE A 83 3.90 -8.69 -13.00
C ILE A 83 4.95 -7.91 -12.21
N CYS A 84 5.43 -6.79 -12.76
CA CYS A 84 6.29 -5.86 -12.05
C CYS A 84 5.58 -4.53 -11.83
N MET A 85 5.78 -3.94 -10.64
CA MET A 85 5.20 -2.66 -10.24
C MET A 85 6.12 -1.94 -9.25
N VAL A 86 5.75 -0.72 -8.87
CA VAL A 86 6.45 0.01 -7.81
C VAL A 86 5.48 0.19 -6.65
N LEU A 87 5.71 -0.52 -5.55
CA LEU A 87 4.93 -0.40 -4.33
C LEU A 87 5.14 0.97 -3.65
N ARG A 88 4.16 1.40 -2.88
CA ARG A 88 4.18 2.62 -2.06
C ARG A 88 4.02 2.25 -0.58
N GLY A 89 3.98 3.25 0.28
CA GLY A 89 3.95 3.07 1.72
C GLY A 89 2.82 2.20 2.26
N TRP A 90 1.65 2.22 1.64
CA TRP A 90 0.53 1.34 2.03
C TRP A 90 0.77 -0.16 1.86
N SER A 91 1.85 -0.53 1.18
CA SER A 91 2.30 -1.93 1.01
C SER A 91 3.51 -2.27 1.88
N ALA A 92 4.14 -1.29 2.53
CA ALA A 92 5.31 -1.50 3.38
C ALA A 92 4.92 -2.13 4.72
N ALA A 93 5.87 -2.87 5.32
CA ALA A 93 5.74 -3.29 6.70
C ALA A 93 5.81 -2.06 7.63
N PRO A 94 4.97 -2.00 8.68
CA PRO A 94 4.84 -0.79 9.51
C PRO A 94 6.06 -0.48 10.39
N ASP A 95 6.98 -1.41 10.61
CA ASP A 95 8.15 -1.23 11.46
C ASP A 95 9.42 -1.73 10.75
N PRO A 96 10.51 -0.95 10.69
CA PRO A 96 10.72 0.39 11.24
C PRO A 96 10.38 1.54 10.29
N VAL A 97 9.59 1.32 9.24
CA VAL A 97 9.33 2.26 8.15
C VAL A 97 8.09 3.11 8.45
N ASP A 98 8.16 4.43 8.31
CA ASP A 98 6.95 5.25 8.26
C ASP A 98 6.20 4.96 6.95
N THR A 99 5.17 4.12 7.05
CA THR A 99 4.35 3.70 5.90
C THR A 99 3.61 4.85 5.20
N ARG A 100 3.49 6.02 5.85
CA ARG A 100 2.87 7.21 5.26
C ARG A 100 3.83 8.00 4.37
N SER A 101 5.13 7.69 4.43
CA SER A 101 6.14 8.41 3.65
C SER A 101 5.90 8.31 2.14
N ALA A 102 5.67 9.44 1.50
CA ALA A 102 5.57 9.52 0.05
C ALA A 102 6.89 9.21 -0.68
N LYS A 103 8.00 9.09 0.04
CA LYS A 103 9.31 8.71 -0.51
C LYS A 103 9.42 7.22 -0.80
N ILE A 104 8.55 6.38 -0.22
CA ILE A 104 8.62 4.94 -0.41
C ILE A 104 8.40 4.58 -1.88
N ARG A 105 9.38 3.86 -2.42
CA ARG A 105 9.40 3.29 -3.77
C ARG A 105 9.97 1.89 -3.68
N GLY A 106 9.10 0.89 -3.71
CA GLY A 106 9.45 -0.53 -3.65
C GLY A 106 9.24 -1.22 -5.00
N PRO A 107 10.20 -1.12 -5.96
CA PRO A 107 10.08 -1.87 -7.20
C PRO A 107 10.12 -3.37 -6.91
N ILE A 108 9.15 -4.08 -7.44
CA ILE A 108 8.92 -5.50 -7.20
C ILE A 108 8.45 -6.19 -8.46
N CYS A 109 8.91 -7.43 -8.68
CA CYS A 109 8.43 -8.31 -9.72
C CYS A 109 7.93 -9.61 -9.11
N PHE A 110 6.68 -9.92 -9.29
CA PHE A 110 6.04 -11.16 -8.84
C PHE A 110 6.15 -12.24 -9.92
N ASP A 111 6.38 -13.49 -9.48
CA ASP A 111 6.24 -14.65 -10.36
C ASP A 111 4.78 -14.92 -10.72
N SER A 112 4.52 -15.94 -11.53
CA SER A 112 3.18 -16.26 -12.00
C SER A 112 2.21 -16.64 -10.86
N VAL A 113 2.70 -17.16 -9.73
CA VAL A 113 1.88 -17.46 -8.56
C VAL A 113 1.57 -16.15 -7.82
N GLY A 114 2.58 -15.32 -7.58
CA GLY A 114 2.41 -14.01 -6.95
C GLY A 114 1.53 -13.07 -7.76
N ALA A 115 1.66 -13.08 -9.09
CA ALA A 115 0.82 -12.30 -9.99
C ALA A 115 -0.68 -12.63 -9.81
N ARG A 116 -1.02 -13.91 -9.59
CA ARG A 116 -2.42 -14.32 -9.38
C ARG A 116 -2.90 -14.19 -7.95
N THR A 117 -2.02 -14.28 -6.95
CA THR A 117 -2.44 -14.44 -5.55
C THR A 117 -2.05 -13.29 -4.64
N VAL A 118 -0.97 -12.55 -4.96
CA VAL A 118 -0.47 -11.44 -4.16
C VAL A 118 -0.85 -10.09 -4.77
N VAL A 119 -0.65 -9.92 -6.09
CA VAL A 119 -0.93 -8.66 -6.79
C VAL A 119 -2.34 -8.14 -6.53
N PRO A 120 -3.42 -8.95 -6.52
CA PRO A 120 -4.76 -8.45 -6.21
C PRO A 120 -4.87 -7.79 -4.83
N ALA A 121 -4.10 -8.24 -3.85
CA ALA A 121 -4.06 -7.61 -2.53
C ALA A 121 -3.28 -6.29 -2.57
N GLU A 122 -2.18 -6.19 -3.33
CA GLU A 122 -1.42 -4.95 -3.50
C GLU A 122 -2.23 -3.89 -4.25
N GLU A 123 -3.00 -4.27 -5.27
CA GLU A 123 -3.96 -3.38 -5.94
C GLU A 123 -5.04 -2.86 -5.00
N LEU A 124 -5.57 -3.72 -4.12
CA LEU A 124 -6.54 -3.31 -3.10
C LEU A 124 -5.92 -2.32 -2.11
N LYS A 125 -4.71 -2.60 -1.61
CA LYS A 125 -3.98 -1.69 -0.71
C LYS A 125 -3.79 -0.31 -1.35
N ALA A 126 -3.41 -0.27 -2.64
CA ALA A 126 -3.23 0.98 -3.37
C ALA A 126 -4.54 1.78 -3.45
N LYS A 127 -5.66 1.13 -3.79
CA LYS A 127 -6.98 1.77 -3.84
C LYS A 127 -7.40 2.33 -2.48
N LEU A 128 -7.15 1.59 -1.39
CA LEU A 128 -7.46 2.01 -0.03
C LEU A 128 -6.55 3.15 0.43
N GLY A 129 -5.24 3.08 0.14
CA GLY A 129 -4.29 4.14 0.45
C GLY A 129 -4.62 5.45 -0.27
N LEU A 130 -4.93 5.38 -1.57
CA LEU A 130 -5.39 6.53 -2.36
C LEU A 130 -6.74 7.10 -1.87
N ALA A 131 -7.57 6.27 -1.24
CA ALA A 131 -8.80 6.69 -0.57
C ALA A 131 -8.56 7.26 0.84
N GLY A 132 -7.31 7.41 1.29
CA GLY A 132 -6.94 7.99 2.57
C GLY A 132 -7.15 7.07 3.77
N LYS A 133 -7.26 5.75 3.57
CA LYS A 133 -7.43 4.79 4.66
C LYS A 133 -6.15 4.65 5.47
N SER A 134 -6.28 4.48 6.80
CA SER A 134 -5.11 4.25 7.66
C SER A 134 -4.46 2.88 7.40
N PRO A 135 -3.19 2.67 7.79
CA PRO A 135 -2.54 1.36 7.70
C PRO A 135 -3.34 0.24 8.38
N GLU A 136 -3.95 0.54 9.53
CA GLU A 136 -4.78 -0.41 10.29
C GLU A 136 -6.06 -0.75 9.53
N GLU A 137 -6.74 0.26 8.94
CA GLU A 137 -7.93 0.05 8.12
C GLU A 137 -7.59 -0.78 6.88
N ILE A 138 -6.45 -0.50 6.22
CA ILE A 138 -5.98 -1.25 5.06
C ILE A 138 -5.73 -2.71 5.45
N GLY A 139 -4.98 -2.95 6.53
CA GLY A 139 -4.70 -4.30 7.04
C GLY A 139 -5.99 -5.06 7.36
N HIS A 140 -6.93 -4.42 8.06
CA HIS A 140 -8.21 -5.01 8.39
C HIS A 140 -9.04 -5.35 7.13
N GLN A 141 -9.09 -4.45 6.14
CA GLN A 141 -9.83 -4.69 4.90
C GLN A 141 -9.22 -5.83 4.08
N VAL A 142 -7.89 -5.90 3.96
CA VAL A 142 -7.19 -7.00 3.28
C VAL A 142 -7.50 -8.34 3.97
N ALA A 143 -7.38 -8.41 5.30
CA ALA A 143 -7.69 -9.61 6.07
C ALA A 143 -9.15 -10.05 5.87
N LEU A 144 -10.09 -9.09 5.90
CA LEU A 144 -11.51 -9.34 5.65
C LEU A 144 -11.76 -9.93 4.25
N GLN A 145 -11.12 -9.37 3.20
CA GLN A 145 -11.30 -9.85 1.83
C GLN A 145 -10.73 -11.27 1.65
N TYR A 146 -9.62 -11.60 2.31
CA TYR A 146 -9.11 -12.99 2.36
C TYR A 146 -10.09 -13.92 3.10
N GLY A 147 -10.62 -13.49 4.24
CA GLY A 147 -11.61 -14.27 5.02
C GLY A 147 -12.90 -14.55 4.24
N LEU A 148 -13.32 -13.62 3.39
CA LEU A 148 -14.50 -13.74 2.53
C LEU A 148 -14.22 -14.51 1.22
N GLY A 149 -12.99 -14.94 0.96
CA GLY A 149 -12.58 -15.58 -0.28
C GLY A 149 -12.63 -14.69 -1.52
N LYS A 150 -12.64 -13.36 -1.33
CA LYS A 150 -12.62 -12.38 -2.43
C LYS A 150 -11.21 -12.06 -2.92
N LEU A 151 -10.20 -12.27 -2.09
CA LEU A 151 -8.81 -12.32 -2.50
C LEU A 151 -8.38 -13.78 -2.65
N PRO A 152 -7.63 -14.12 -3.71
CA PRO A 152 -7.15 -15.47 -3.93
C PRO A 152 -6.12 -15.84 -2.86
N LYS A 153 -6.25 -17.06 -2.33
CA LYS A 153 -5.28 -17.60 -1.36
C LYS A 153 -3.97 -17.91 -2.06
N ILE A 154 -2.88 -17.71 -1.34
CA ILE A 154 -1.56 -18.14 -1.80
C ILE A 154 -1.51 -19.66 -1.63
N GLU A 155 -1.46 -20.38 -2.74
CA GLU A 155 -1.33 -21.83 -2.77
C GLU A 155 0.13 -22.21 -3.05
N GLY A 156 0.77 -22.88 -2.09
CA GLY A 156 2.19 -23.18 -2.14
C GLY A 156 3.07 -21.98 -1.79
N ALA A 157 4.00 -21.61 -2.65
CA ALA A 157 4.88 -20.46 -2.50
C ALA A 157 4.78 -19.53 -3.71
N ALA A 158 4.77 -18.22 -3.46
CA ALA A 158 4.90 -17.19 -4.48
C ALA A 158 6.22 -16.45 -4.28
N PHE A 159 6.93 -16.14 -5.36
CA PHE A 159 8.21 -15.47 -5.33
C PHE A 159 8.09 -14.02 -5.82
N ALA A 160 8.82 -13.13 -5.18
CA ALA A 160 8.97 -11.76 -5.65
C ALA A 160 10.43 -11.30 -5.58
N TYR A 161 10.82 -10.56 -6.60
CA TYR A 161 12.16 -9.99 -6.76
C TYR A 161 12.10 -8.52 -6.37
N MET A 162 13.02 -8.08 -5.52
CA MET A 162 13.25 -6.67 -5.19
C MET A 162 14.75 -6.36 -5.29
N TRP A 163 15.31 -6.47 -6.52
CA TRP A 163 16.75 -6.35 -6.78
C TRP A 163 17.20 -4.95 -7.19
N SER A 164 16.28 -3.99 -7.17
CA SER A 164 16.60 -2.62 -7.60
C SER A 164 17.58 -1.94 -6.64
N ALA A 165 18.68 -1.40 -7.17
CA ALA A 165 19.55 -0.47 -6.45
C ALA A 165 18.87 0.88 -6.12
N SER A 166 17.76 1.18 -6.82
CA SER A 166 17.02 2.44 -6.68
C SER A 166 15.81 2.34 -5.74
N GLN A 167 15.65 1.19 -5.06
CA GLN A 167 14.56 1.03 -4.09
C GLN A 167 14.74 1.97 -2.89
N ARG A 168 13.61 2.48 -2.39
CA ARG A 168 13.52 3.38 -1.24
C ARG A 168 12.48 2.82 -0.27
N ILE A 169 12.88 1.82 0.51
CA ILE A 169 12.03 1.11 1.48
C ILE A 169 12.68 0.96 2.84
N GLY A 170 13.88 1.51 3.02
CA GLY A 170 14.57 1.54 4.31
C GLY A 170 14.06 2.65 5.23
N PRO A 171 14.63 2.77 6.44
CA PRO A 171 14.30 3.84 7.38
C PRO A 171 14.35 5.21 6.70
N ASP A 172 13.40 6.10 7.03
CA ASP A 172 13.20 7.42 6.41
C ASP A 172 13.09 7.38 4.87
N ALA A 173 12.63 6.24 4.33
CA ALA A 173 12.61 5.90 2.91
C ALA A 173 14.00 6.02 2.25
N GLY A 174 15.02 5.62 2.98
CA GLY A 174 16.36 5.42 2.47
C GLY A 174 16.46 4.18 1.58
N ALA A 175 17.67 3.95 1.04
CA ALA A 175 17.96 2.73 0.28
C ALA A 175 17.87 1.48 1.18
N TRP A 176 17.63 0.34 0.56
CA TRP A 176 17.71 -0.95 1.21
C TRP A 176 18.35 -1.99 0.30
N HIS A 177 18.74 -3.13 0.89
CA HIS A 177 19.45 -4.19 0.17
C HIS A 177 18.58 -4.89 -0.85
N PRO A 178 19.14 -5.37 -1.97
CA PRO A 178 18.43 -6.26 -2.88
C PRO A 178 18.05 -7.54 -2.13
N HIS A 179 16.85 -8.03 -2.37
CA HIS A 179 16.33 -9.20 -1.68
C HIS A 179 15.27 -9.91 -2.51
N MET A 180 14.99 -11.13 -2.11
CA MET A 180 13.83 -11.88 -2.55
C MET A 180 12.82 -11.99 -1.42
N MET A 181 11.56 -12.01 -1.78
CA MET A 181 10.45 -12.37 -0.90
C MET A 181 9.84 -13.68 -1.36
N VAL A 182 9.63 -14.58 -0.40
CA VAL A 182 8.87 -15.82 -0.62
C VAL A 182 7.62 -15.74 0.25
N TYR A 183 6.49 -15.64 -0.38
CA TYR A 183 5.19 -15.67 0.31
C TYR A 183 4.84 -17.11 0.62
N VAL A 184 4.89 -17.47 1.91
CA VAL A 184 4.63 -18.81 2.41
C VAL A 184 3.62 -18.72 3.55
N PRO A 185 2.34 -19.05 3.31
CA PRO A 185 1.32 -18.95 4.34
C PRO A 185 1.69 -19.69 5.63
N TYR A 186 1.45 -19.05 6.76
CA TYR A 186 1.61 -19.61 8.11
C TYR A 186 3.05 -20.04 8.47
N TYR A 187 4.07 -19.54 7.77
CA TYR A 187 5.45 -19.81 8.10
C TYR A 187 5.89 -19.04 9.37
N GLU A 188 6.90 -19.52 10.07
CA GLU A 188 7.34 -18.96 11.33
C GLU A 188 8.86 -18.84 11.39
N ASN A 189 9.38 -17.83 12.11
CA ASN A 189 10.84 -17.60 12.28
C ASN A 189 11.57 -18.78 12.94
N ARG A 190 10.90 -19.55 13.80
CA ARG A 190 11.49 -20.74 14.39
C ARG A 190 11.95 -21.78 13.36
N PHE A 191 11.30 -21.87 12.21
CA PHE A 191 11.72 -22.76 11.12
C PHE A 191 12.95 -22.25 10.37
N LEU A 192 13.26 -20.95 10.52
CA LEU A 192 14.42 -20.27 9.93
C LEU A 192 15.56 -20.05 10.95
N GLY A 193 15.51 -20.69 12.13
CA GLY A 193 16.51 -20.51 13.18
C GLY A 193 16.30 -19.28 14.05
N ASN A 194 15.07 -18.72 14.13
CA ASN A 194 14.71 -17.54 14.92
C ASN A 194 15.54 -16.29 14.58
N ASN A 195 15.83 -16.06 13.30
CA ASN A 195 16.56 -14.87 12.91
C ASN A 195 15.67 -13.63 13.11
N PRO A 196 16.13 -12.57 13.82
CA PRO A 196 15.34 -11.37 14.03
C PRO A 196 14.99 -10.66 12.72
N VAL A 197 13.79 -10.10 12.65
CA VAL A 197 13.35 -9.28 11.50
C VAL A 197 14.38 -8.16 11.26
N GLY A 198 14.77 -8.00 10.00
CA GLY A 198 15.75 -6.99 9.60
C GLY A 198 17.23 -7.42 9.75
N ASN A 199 17.51 -8.58 10.29
CA ASN A 199 18.87 -9.14 10.27
C ASN A 199 19.13 -9.87 8.95
N HIS A 200 19.96 -9.30 8.10
CA HIS A 200 20.23 -9.80 6.73
C HIS A 200 21.26 -10.94 6.68
N THR A 201 21.74 -11.43 7.84
CA THR A 201 22.72 -12.55 7.87
C THR A 201 22.08 -13.91 7.54
N ALA A 202 20.76 -14.02 7.67
CA ALA A 202 19.98 -15.21 7.35
C ALA A 202 18.56 -14.79 6.96
N PRO A 203 17.77 -15.66 6.32
CA PRO A 203 16.35 -15.40 6.06
C PRO A 203 15.58 -15.15 7.36
N PHE A 204 14.56 -14.29 7.28
CA PHE A 204 13.64 -14.02 8.39
C PHE A 204 12.21 -13.87 7.86
N ALA A 205 11.22 -14.18 8.70
CA ALA A 205 9.81 -14.09 8.35
C ALA A 205 9.19 -12.79 8.88
N VAL A 206 8.42 -12.11 8.04
CA VAL A 206 7.57 -10.96 8.37
C VAL A 206 6.12 -11.41 8.31
N GLY A 207 5.31 -11.06 9.31
CA GLY A 207 3.92 -11.52 9.38
C GLY A 207 3.81 -13.03 9.64
N GLU A 208 4.72 -13.59 10.46
CA GLU A 208 4.73 -15.02 10.78
C GLU A 208 3.37 -15.50 11.31
N GLY A 209 3.01 -16.74 10.98
CA GLY A 209 1.76 -17.36 11.38
C GLY A 209 0.51 -16.80 10.68
N THR A 210 0.65 -15.88 9.74
CA THR A 210 -0.47 -15.32 8.97
C THR A 210 -0.58 -15.95 7.58
N PRO A 211 -1.76 -15.86 6.92
CA PRO A 211 -1.93 -16.37 5.56
C PRO A 211 -1.11 -15.64 4.49
N TYR A 212 -0.47 -14.52 4.83
CA TYR A 212 0.37 -13.71 3.94
C TYR A 212 1.79 -13.51 4.51
N CYS A 213 2.29 -14.50 5.25
CA CYS A 213 3.65 -14.49 5.74
C CYS A 213 4.67 -14.42 4.60
N ILE A 214 5.68 -13.58 4.77
CA ILE A 214 6.74 -13.35 3.80
C ILE A 214 8.07 -13.75 4.43
N VAL A 215 8.80 -14.66 3.79
CA VAL A 215 10.20 -14.93 4.11
C VAL A 215 11.09 -14.02 3.28
N MET A 216 11.85 -13.17 3.95
CA MET A 216 12.80 -12.24 3.35
C MET A 216 14.17 -12.92 3.24
N ILE A 217 14.77 -12.87 2.06
CA ILE A 217 16.07 -13.47 1.75
C ILE A 217 16.94 -12.38 1.11
N ALA A 218 17.91 -11.86 1.84
CA ALA A 218 18.88 -10.93 1.30
C ALA A 218 19.68 -11.59 0.17
N VAL A 219 19.95 -10.84 -0.90
CA VAL A 219 20.86 -11.25 -1.96
C VAL A 219 22.09 -10.34 -1.96
N ASP A 220 23.14 -10.77 -2.65
CA ASP A 220 24.40 -10.00 -2.73
C ASP A 220 24.13 -8.63 -3.37
N ASP A 221 24.62 -7.56 -2.74
CA ASP A 221 24.47 -6.18 -3.22
C ASP A 221 25.02 -5.96 -4.63
N ARG A 222 25.99 -6.80 -5.07
CA ARG A 222 26.52 -6.78 -6.44
C ARG A 222 25.49 -7.17 -7.50
N LEU A 223 24.40 -7.81 -7.10
CA LEU A 223 23.28 -8.17 -7.98
C LEU A 223 22.24 -7.04 -8.10
N ALA A 224 22.43 -5.93 -7.37
CA ALA A 224 21.53 -4.81 -7.41
C ALA A 224 21.47 -4.17 -8.82
N ILE A 225 20.27 -3.97 -9.33
CA ILE A 225 20.00 -3.47 -10.70
C ILE A 225 19.63 -1.98 -10.63
N ARG A 226 20.29 -1.15 -11.43
CA ARG A 226 19.93 0.25 -11.56
C ARG A 226 18.80 0.44 -12.58
N ALA A 227 17.85 1.32 -12.26
CA ALA A 227 16.80 1.65 -13.20
C ALA A 227 17.40 2.27 -14.47
N GLY A 228 17.02 1.71 -15.66
CA GLY A 228 17.53 2.14 -16.95
C GLY A 228 18.83 1.49 -17.39
N GLU A 229 19.56 0.76 -16.54
CA GLU A 229 20.71 -0.06 -16.94
C GLU A 229 20.22 -1.45 -17.41
N ARG A 230 20.65 -1.84 -18.60
CA ARG A 230 20.45 -3.17 -19.21
C ARG A 230 21.68 -3.58 -19.99
#